data_84fadc19db48bb14aba51cb59322a056
#
_entry.id   84fadc19db48bb14aba51cb59322a056
#
_cell.length_a   1.000
_cell.length_b   1.000
_cell.length_c   1.000
_cell.angle_alpha   90.00
_cell.angle_beta   90.00
_cell.angle_gamma   90.00
#
_symmetry.space_group_name_H-M   'P 1'
#
loop_
_entity.id
_entity.type
_entity.pdbx_description
1 polymer ?
#
loop_
_entity_poly.entity_id
_entity_poly.type
_entity_poly.pdbx_seq_one_letter_code
_entity_poly.pdbx_strand_id
1 'polypeptide(L)'
;MKILLSGFCLLSFLSLSAQDSLTILFAGDAMMHQKQLDNTQRGDFFDLDSYFANIEREVKAVDIAVVNFEVPLGGEPYSGYPAFSAPENFALALQKAGFDFFLLANNHCLDRRTRGLVRTIQALDSLGIRHTGTFLDCDHRHRTYPMLLRKKDFRIIMLNYTY
;
A
#
# COMPACT_ATOMS: atom_id res chain seq x y z
N MET A 1 0.13 -4.35 78.41
CA MET A 1 -0.82 -3.98 77.38
C MET A 1 0.01 -3.65 76.15
N LYS A 2 0.16 -4.59 75.15
CA LYS A 2 0.98 -4.43 73.97
C LYS A 2 0.04 -4.02 72.82
N ILE A 3 0.21 -2.82 72.28
CA ILE A 3 -0.53 -2.35 71.14
C ILE A 3 0.22 -2.81 69.90
N LEU A 4 -0.38 -3.72 69.10
CA LEU A 4 0.09 -4.07 67.76
C LEU A 4 -0.41 -2.99 66.78
N LEU A 5 0.51 -2.23 66.23
CA LEU A 5 0.23 -1.37 65.08
C LEU A 5 0.30 -2.22 63.78
N SER A 6 -0.87 -2.55 63.23
CA SER A 6 -0.95 -3.14 61.87
C SER A 6 -0.75 -2.05 60.82
N GLY A 7 0.41 -2.02 60.19
CA GLY A 7 0.68 -1.18 59.05
C GLY A 7 -0.06 -1.72 57.83
N PHE A 8 -1.07 -0.95 57.36
CA PHE A 8 -1.78 -1.24 56.10
C PHE A 8 -0.97 -0.64 54.96
N CYS A 9 -0.23 -1.50 54.24
CA CYS A 9 0.53 -1.08 53.06
C CYS A 9 -0.43 -0.94 51.90
N LEU A 10 -0.76 0.32 51.53
CA LEU A 10 -1.59 0.65 50.36
C LEU A 10 -0.71 0.52 49.11
N LEU A 11 -0.78 -0.63 48.44
CA LEU A 11 -0.18 -0.82 47.10
C LEU A 11 -1.01 -0.05 46.08
N SER A 12 -0.57 1.13 45.72
CA SER A 12 -1.10 1.89 44.57
C SER A 12 -0.68 1.17 43.30
N PHE A 13 -1.60 0.48 42.64
CA PHE A 13 -1.42 -0.02 41.30
C PHE A 13 -1.42 1.20 40.34
N LEU A 14 -0.25 1.70 39.96
CA LEU A 14 -0.09 2.56 38.86
C LEU A 14 -0.42 1.75 37.61
N SER A 15 -1.62 1.93 37.05
CA SER A 15 -1.95 1.42 35.73
C SER A 15 -1.09 2.18 34.72
N LEU A 16 0.01 1.58 34.30
CA LEU A 16 0.76 2.05 33.13
C LEU A 16 -0.15 1.81 31.93
N SER A 17 -0.83 2.89 31.50
CA SER A 17 -1.54 2.88 30.23
C SER A 17 -0.48 2.78 29.14
N ALA A 18 -0.42 1.65 28.44
CA ALA A 18 0.42 1.54 27.26
C ALA A 18 -0.04 2.58 26.27
N GLN A 19 0.87 3.44 25.81
CA GLN A 19 0.53 4.42 24.79
C GLN A 19 0.26 3.66 23.50
N ASP A 20 -0.93 3.88 22.92
CA ASP A 20 -1.26 3.33 21.61
C ASP A 20 -0.28 3.87 20.56
N SER A 21 0.28 2.97 19.79
CA SER A 21 1.21 3.30 18.73
C SER A 21 0.76 2.67 17.41
N LEU A 22 1.04 3.38 16.32
CA LEU A 22 0.78 2.93 14.96
C LEU A 22 2.07 3.03 14.15
N THR A 23 2.45 1.96 13.49
CA THR A 23 3.60 1.91 12.60
C THR A 23 3.13 1.96 11.14
N ILE A 24 3.68 2.90 10.37
CA ILE A 24 3.39 3.02 8.94
C ILE A 24 4.71 2.96 8.18
N LEU A 25 4.79 2.08 7.20
CA LEU A 25 5.90 2.00 6.26
C LEU A 25 5.47 2.67 4.94
N PHE A 26 6.29 3.58 4.45
CA PHE A 26 6.19 4.11 3.10
C PHE A 26 7.37 3.59 2.29
N ALA A 27 7.08 2.81 1.26
CA ALA A 27 8.06 2.44 0.25
C ALA A 27 8.06 3.47 -0.88
N GLY A 28 9.19 3.56 -1.60
CA GLY A 28 9.31 4.38 -2.79
C GLY A 28 8.59 3.77 -4.00
N ASP A 29 9.16 4.02 -5.17
CA ASP A 29 8.54 3.74 -6.46
C ASP A 29 8.59 2.25 -6.79
N ALA A 30 7.41 1.63 -6.86
CA ALA A 30 7.27 0.29 -7.41
C ALA A 30 7.10 0.41 -8.93
N MET A 31 8.19 0.15 -9.64
CA MET A 31 8.27 0.24 -11.09
C MET A 31 8.60 -1.12 -11.70
N MET A 32 8.19 -1.32 -12.95
CA MET A 32 8.52 -2.52 -13.71
C MET A 32 9.17 -2.14 -15.04
N HIS A 33 10.49 -2.08 -15.05
CA HIS A 33 11.28 -1.79 -16.24
C HIS A 33 11.37 -3.00 -17.18
N GLN A 34 11.80 -2.79 -18.43
CA GLN A 34 11.87 -3.83 -19.45
C GLN A 34 12.65 -5.07 -18.98
N LYS A 35 13.81 -4.88 -18.36
CA LYS A 35 14.60 -6.02 -17.84
C LYS A 35 13.88 -6.85 -16.77
N GLN A 36 12.99 -6.22 -16.00
CA GLN A 36 12.19 -6.92 -15.01
C GLN A 36 11.09 -7.73 -15.69
N LEU A 37 10.44 -7.16 -16.73
CA LEU A 37 9.50 -7.89 -17.58
C LEU A 37 10.17 -9.10 -18.20
N ASP A 38 11.31 -8.90 -18.88
CA ASP A 38 12.05 -9.97 -19.57
C ASP A 38 12.50 -11.09 -18.64
N ASN A 39 12.97 -10.72 -17.43
CA ASN A 39 13.47 -11.69 -16.45
C ASN A 39 12.36 -12.49 -15.75
N THR A 40 11.15 -11.96 -15.71
CA THR A 40 10.01 -12.59 -15.02
C THR A 40 9.04 -13.29 -15.98
N GLN A 41 9.13 -13.02 -17.27
CA GLN A 41 8.27 -13.66 -18.28
C GLN A 41 8.52 -15.16 -18.38
N ARG A 42 7.45 -15.95 -18.34
CA ARG A 42 7.44 -17.41 -18.50
C ARG A 42 6.30 -17.80 -19.46
N GLY A 43 6.60 -17.86 -20.77
CA GLY A 43 5.56 -18.02 -21.77
C GLY A 43 4.55 -16.86 -21.74
N ASP A 44 3.30 -17.16 -21.46
CA ASP A 44 2.20 -16.18 -21.46
C ASP A 44 1.95 -15.54 -20.09
N PHE A 45 2.76 -15.82 -19.07
CA PHE A 45 2.60 -15.23 -17.74
C PHE A 45 3.93 -14.65 -17.20
N PHE A 46 3.84 -13.87 -16.12
CA PHE A 46 4.99 -13.29 -15.42
C PHE A 46 5.10 -13.91 -14.02
N ASP A 47 6.23 -14.56 -13.74
CA ASP A 47 6.53 -15.15 -12.44
C ASP A 47 7.12 -14.11 -11.51
N LEU A 48 6.31 -13.63 -10.59
CA LEU A 48 6.65 -12.62 -9.59
C LEU A 48 6.51 -13.15 -8.15
N ASP A 49 6.29 -14.45 -7.97
CA ASP A 49 5.96 -15.03 -6.67
C ASP A 49 7.02 -14.78 -5.58
N SER A 50 8.29 -14.79 -5.96
CA SER A 50 9.40 -14.52 -5.04
C SER A 50 10.03 -13.13 -5.20
N TYR A 51 9.44 -12.28 -6.05
CA TYR A 51 10.08 -11.03 -6.46
C TYR A 51 10.35 -10.08 -5.28
N PHE A 52 9.44 -10.05 -4.32
CA PHE A 52 9.52 -9.21 -3.13
C PHE A 52 9.85 -9.99 -1.85
N ALA A 53 10.29 -11.24 -1.94
CA ALA A 53 10.54 -12.11 -0.79
C ALA A 53 11.53 -11.52 0.22
N ASN A 54 12.53 -10.77 -0.25
CA ASN A 54 13.56 -10.19 0.59
C ASN A 54 13.08 -9.01 1.47
N ILE A 55 11.94 -8.41 1.16
CA ILE A 55 11.36 -7.28 1.92
C ILE A 55 10.06 -7.65 2.63
N GLU A 56 9.52 -8.83 2.34
CA GLU A 56 8.20 -9.28 2.82
C GLU A 56 8.11 -9.22 4.36
N ARG A 57 9.17 -9.62 5.05
CA ARG A 57 9.20 -9.60 6.52
C ARG A 57 9.05 -8.19 7.08
N GLU A 58 9.79 -7.24 6.53
CA GLU A 58 9.76 -5.83 6.94
C GLU A 58 8.42 -5.17 6.62
N VAL A 59 7.88 -5.45 5.44
CA VAL A 59 6.57 -4.93 5.01
C VAL A 59 5.44 -5.45 5.89
N LYS A 60 5.46 -6.75 6.23
CA LYS A 60 4.44 -7.39 7.08
C LYS A 60 4.58 -7.08 8.57
N ALA A 61 5.72 -6.52 9.01
CA ALA A 61 5.97 -6.20 10.41
C ALA A 61 5.28 -4.91 10.89
N VAL A 62 4.76 -4.09 9.98
CA VAL A 62 4.11 -2.81 10.30
C VAL A 62 2.60 -2.89 10.30
N ASP A 63 1.95 -1.91 10.91
CA ASP A 63 0.49 -1.84 10.95
C ASP A 63 -0.12 -1.49 9.59
N ILE A 64 0.55 -0.63 8.82
CA ILE A 64 0.14 -0.19 7.48
C ILE A 64 1.36 -0.07 6.60
N ALA A 65 1.34 -0.71 5.43
CA ALA A 65 2.38 -0.59 4.41
C ALA A 65 1.83 0.09 3.16
N VAL A 66 2.51 1.13 2.69
CA VAL A 66 2.12 1.98 1.57
C VAL A 66 3.22 1.97 0.52
N VAL A 67 2.86 1.89 -0.75
CA VAL A 67 3.80 1.94 -1.88
C VAL A 67 3.37 2.98 -2.92
N ASN A 68 4.33 3.73 -3.49
CA ASN A 68 4.08 4.48 -4.72
C ASN A 68 4.05 3.50 -5.91
N PHE A 69 2.85 3.25 -6.43
CA PHE A 69 2.66 2.33 -7.55
C PHE A 69 2.85 3.10 -8.86
N GLU A 70 4.11 3.18 -9.31
CA GLU A 70 4.54 4.09 -10.37
C GLU A 70 4.55 3.43 -11.76
N VAL A 71 3.58 2.57 -11.99
CA VAL A 71 3.33 1.97 -13.32
C VAL A 71 1.83 1.82 -13.55
N PRO A 72 1.31 2.14 -14.74
CA PRO A 72 -0.07 1.79 -15.06
C PRO A 72 -0.20 0.30 -15.38
N LEU A 73 -1.35 -0.28 -15.03
CA LEU A 73 -1.82 -1.58 -15.51
C LEU A 73 -2.55 -1.39 -16.85
N GLY A 74 -1.81 -0.87 -17.84
CA GLY A 74 -2.37 -0.43 -19.13
C GLY A 74 -2.81 -1.54 -20.08
N GLY A 75 -2.48 -2.80 -19.74
CA GLY A 75 -2.67 -3.96 -20.61
C GLY A 75 -1.53 -4.12 -21.63
N GLU A 76 -1.65 -5.14 -22.45
CA GLU A 76 -0.67 -5.43 -23.50
C GLU A 76 -0.65 -4.36 -24.61
N PRO A 77 0.51 -4.18 -25.27
CA PRO A 77 1.79 -4.80 -24.96
C PRO A 77 2.39 -4.20 -23.66
N TYR A 78 2.93 -5.05 -22.80
CA TYR A 78 3.65 -4.61 -21.61
C TYR A 78 4.99 -3.97 -22.00
N SER A 79 5.43 -2.97 -21.22
CA SER A 79 6.65 -2.20 -21.54
C SER A 79 7.23 -1.51 -20.31
N GLY A 80 8.55 -1.32 -20.33
CA GLY A 80 9.27 -0.45 -19.43
C GLY A 80 9.28 1.00 -19.89
N TYR A 81 10.30 1.76 -19.40
CA TYR A 81 10.51 3.16 -19.82
C TYR A 81 10.60 3.30 -21.35
N PRO A 82 10.09 4.40 -21.96
CA PRO A 82 9.51 5.60 -21.31
C PRO A 82 8.00 5.55 -21.05
N ALA A 83 7.28 4.56 -21.55
CA ALA A 83 5.84 4.45 -21.41
C ALA A 83 5.47 3.10 -20.80
N PHE A 84 5.43 3.06 -19.47
CA PHE A 84 5.22 1.84 -18.72
C PHE A 84 3.85 1.19 -18.94
N SER A 85 3.84 -0.12 -18.91
CA SER A 85 2.64 -0.94 -18.73
C SER A 85 3.03 -2.25 -18.05
N ALA A 86 2.58 -2.45 -16.82
CA ALA A 86 2.84 -3.68 -16.08
C ALA A 86 1.66 -4.67 -16.17
N PRO A 87 1.94 -5.99 -16.04
CA PRO A 87 0.89 -6.98 -15.88
C PRO A 87 0.27 -6.91 -14.48
N GLU A 88 -0.98 -7.34 -14.33
CA GLU A 88 -1.72 -7.29 -13.06
C GLU A 88 -1.06 -8.10 -11.93
N ASN A 89 -0.37 -9.18 -12.27
CA ASN A 89 0.33 -9.97 -11.25
C ASN A 89 1.51 -9.21 -10.59
N PHE A 90 1.98 -8.08 -11.15
CA PHE A 90 2.89 -7.19 -10.45
C PHE A 90 2.22 -6.53 -9.22
N ALA A 91 0.99 -6.05 -9.38
CA ALA A 91 0.21 -5.52 -8.27
C ALA A 91 -0.13 -6.61 -7.23
N LEU A 92 -0.48 -7.81 -7.69
CA LEU A 92 -0.73 -8.96 -6.80
C LEU A 92 0.52 -9.37 -6.01
N ALA A 93 1.70 -9.34 -6.63
CA ALA A 93 2.96 -9.65 -5.94
C ALA A 93 3.28 -8.65 -4.83
N LEU A 94 3.03 -7.35 -5.05
CA LEU A 94 3.15 -6.32 -4.01
C LEU A 94 2.14 -6.53 -2.87
N GLN A 95 0.88 -6.83 -3.21
CA GLN A 95 -0.14 -7.13 -2.20
C GLN A 95 0.25 -8.37 -1.38
N LYS A 96 0.73 -9.44 -2.02
CA LYS A 96 1.22 -10.66 -1.37
C LYS A 96 2.41 -10.39 -0.44
N ALA A 97 3.30 -9.46 -0.83
CA ALA A 97 4.41 -9.01 0.00
C ALA A 97 3.95 -8.23 1.24
N GLY A 98 2.70 -7.78 1.30
CA GLY A 98 2.10 -7.15 2.47
C GLY A 98 1.78 -5.67 2.32
N PHE A 99 1.90 -5.09 1.13
CA PHE A 99 1.48 -3.70 0.90
C PHE A 99 -0.04 -3.57 0.93
N ASP A 100 -0.54 -2.68 1.78
CA ASP A 100 -1.96 -2.45 2.03
C ASP A 100 -2.57 -1.41 1.10
N PHE A 101 -1.77 -0.38 0.71
CA PHE A 101 -2.25 0.78 -0.04
C PHE A 101 -1.29 1.17 -1.15
N PHE A 102 -1.86 1.45 -2.32
CA PHE A 102 -1.14 1.89 -3.50
C PHE A 102 -1.43 3.35 -3.78
N LEU A 103 -0.38 4.17 -3.88
CA LEU A 103 -0.45 5.56 -4.28
C LEU A 103 -0.28 5.65 -5.79
N LEU A 104 -1.25 6.23 -6.50
CA LEU A 104 -1.29 6.24 -7.96
C LEU A 104 -0.99 7.60 -8.59
N ALA A 105 -0.95 8.69 -7.78
CA ALA A 105 -0.62 10.00 -8.30
C ALA A 105 0.89 10.18 -8.38
N ASN A 106 1.43 9.96 -9.56
CA ASN A 106 2.83 10.09 -9.94
C ASN A 106 2.94 10.53 -11.41
N ASN A 107 4.15 10.80 -11.89
CA ASN A 107 4.39 11.25 -13.27
C ASN A 107 4.14 10.17 -14.34
N HIS A 108 4.05 8.90 -13.95
CA HIS A 108 3.78 7.78 -14.88
C HIS A 108 2.32 7.33 -14.92
N CYS A 109 1.44 7.91 -14.11
CA CYS A 109 0.03 7.50 -14.06
C CYS A 109 -0.72 7.65 -15.39
N LEU A 110 -0.23 8.48 -16.32
CA LEU A 110 -0.79 8.72 -17.65
C LEU A 110 0.05 8.14 -18.81
N ASP A 111 1.04 7.32 -18.58
CA ASP A 111 1.88 6.70 -19.63
C ASP A 111 1.05 5.96 -20.69
N ARG A 112 -0.08 5.42 -20.29
CA ARG A 112 -1.06 4.77 -21.19
C ARG A 112 -2.31 5.63 -21.39
N ARG A 113 -2.16 6.98 -21.22
CA ARG A 113 -3.22 7.98 -21.36
C ARG A 113 -4.41 7.65 -20.45
N THR A 114 -5.52 8.34 -20.66
CA THR A 114 -6.76 8.13 -19.88
C THR A 114 -7.22 6.67 -19.87
N ARG A 115 -7.10 5.97 -21.00
CA ARG A 115 -7.49 4.56 -21.08
C ARG A 115 -6.69 3.69 -20.12
N GLY A 116 -5.37 3.89 -20.04
CA GLY A 116 -4.50 3.15 -19.11
C GLY A 116 -4.79 3.49 -17.65
N LEU A 117 -5.02 4.78 -17.34
CA LEU A 117 -5.41 5.21 -16.00
C LEU A 117 -6.73 4.54 -15.55
N VAL A 118 -7.77 4.61 -16.38
CA VAL A 118 -9.06 3.98 -16.10
C VAL A 118 -8.90 2.47 -15.88
N ARG A 119 -8.14 1.80 -16.78
CA ARG A 119 -7.88 0.37 -16.66
C ARG A 119 -7.12 0.02 -15.38
N THR A 120 -6.15 0.85 -14.98
CA THR A 120 -5.39 0.64 -13.73
C THR A 120 -6.32 0.67 -12.51
N ILE A 121 -7.18 1.68 -12.41
CA ILE A 121 -8.18 1.79 -11.34
C ILE A 121 -9.08 0.54 -11.32
N GLN A 122 -9.67 0.18 -12.46
CA GLN A 122 -10.57 -0.97 -12.58
C GLN A 122 -9.88 -2.30 -12.24
N ALA A 123 -8.62 -2.47 -12.66
CA ALA A 123 -7.84 -3.67 -12.34
C ALA A 123 -7.57 -3.76 -10.83
N LEU A 124 -7.13 -2.68 -10.19
CA LEU A 124 -6.89 -2.66 -8.74
C LEU A 124 -8.18 -2.89 -7.95
N ASP A 125 -9.30 -2.30 -8.37
CA ASP A 125 -10.63 -2.54 -7.78
C ASP A 125 -11.02 -4.01 -7.87
N SER A 126 -10.84 -4.63 -9.04
CA SER A 126 -11.16 -6.05 -9.26
C SER A 126 -10.30 -7.00 -8.44
N LEU A 127 -9.06 -6.60 -8.15
CA LEU A 127 -8.12 -7.33 -7.29
C LEU A 127 -8.32 -7.06 -5.80
N GLY A 128 -9.22 -6.14 -5.44
CA GLY A 128 -9.45 -5.74 -4.05
C GLY A 128 -8.29 -4.97 -3.44
N ILE A 129 -7.45 -4.33 -4.25
CA ILE A 129 -6.28 -3.56 -3.81
C ILE A 129 -6.70 -2.11 -3.54
N ARG A 130 -6.53 -1.66 -2.30
CA ARG A 130 -6.86 -0.28 -1.92
C ARG A 130 -5.85 0.71 -2.52
N HIS A 131 -6.36 1.76 -3.14
CA HIS A 131 -5.53 2.74 -3.82
C HIS A 131 -6.14 4.15 -3.76
N THR A 132 -5.33 5.17 -4.03
CA THR A 132 -5.78 6.56 -4.13
C THR A 132 -4.82 7.37 -5.01
N GLY A 133 -5.26 8.58 -5.40
CA GLY A 133 -4.43 9.54 -6.14
C GLY A 133 -4.87 9.76 -7.59
N THR A 134 -5.53 8.76 -8.21
CA THR A 134 -6.16 8.90 -9.54
C THR A 134 -7.64 8.52 -9.48
N PHE A 135 -8.45 9.07 -10.37
CA PHE A 135 -9.90 8.95 -10.32
C PHE A 135 -10.49 8.76 -11.71
N LEU A 136 -11.61 8.04 -11.80
CA LEU A 136 -12.32 7.82 -13.06
C LEU A 136 -12.95 9.12 -13.58
N ASP A 137 -13.54 9.89 -12.66
CA ASP A 137 -14.22 11.15 -12.90
C ASP A 137 -14.33 11.98 -11.61
N CYS A 138 -14.97 13.15 -11.68
CA CYS A 138 -15.19 14.02 -10.52
C CYS A 138 -16.05 13.36 -9.44
N ASP A 139 -17.07 12.60 -9.83
CA ASP A 139 -17.96 11.93 -8.87
C ASP A 139 -17.24 10.79 -8.15
N HIS A 140 -16.42 10.01 -8.85
CA HIS A 140 -15.55 9.02 -8.24
C HIS A 140 -14.62 9.67 -7.22
N ARG A 141 -13.97 10.79 -7.60
CA ARG A 141 -13.12 11.56 -6.69
C ARG A 141 -13.88 12.03 -5.46
N HIS A 142 -15.05 12.62 -5.61
CA HIS A 142 -15.84 13.12 -4.47
C HIS A 142 -16.24 12.01 -3.49
N ARG A 143 -16.47 10.79 -3.98
CA ARG A 143 -16.85 9.64 -3.13
C ARG A 143 -15.67 8.98 -2.42
N THR A 144 -14.49 9.00 -3.03
CA THR A 144 -13.34 8.20 -2.58
C THR A 144 -12.18 9.00 -2.00
N TYR A 145 -12.21 10.34 -2.14
CA TYR A 145 -11.12 11.21 -1.72
C TYR A 145 -11.57 12.35 -0.82
N PRO A 146 -10.84 12.65 0.27
CA PRO A 146 -9.62 11.98 0.70
C PRO A 146 -9.88 10.55 1.20
N MET A 147 -8.89 9.66 1.05
CA MET A 147 -9.00 8.31 1.58
C MET A 147 -8.90 8.33 3.10
N LEU A 148 -9.92 7.82 3.78
CA LEU A 148 -9.96 7.70 5.23
C LEU A 148 -9.69 6.26 5.66
N LEU A 149 -8.67 6.06 6.50
CA LEU A 149 -8.29 4.77 7.04
C LEU A 149 -8.55 4.74 8.55
N ARG A 150 -8.87 3.56 9.05
CA ARG A 150 -8.94 3.29 10.48
C ARG A 150 -8.07 2.07 10.79
N LYS A 151 -7.15 2.25 11.72
CA LYS A 151 -6.31 1.15 12.22
C LYS A 151 -6.05 1.36 13.70
N LYS A 152 -6.32 0.37 14.53
CA LYS A 152 -6.37 0.53 15.98
C LYS A 152 -7.29 1.72 16.31
N ASP A 153 -6.92 2.61 17.23
CA ASP A 153 -7.70 3.80 17.58
C ASP A 153 -7.39 5.04 16.70
N PHE A 154 -6.53 4.86 15.68
CA PHE A 154 -6.15 5.94 14.79
C PHE A 154 -7.10 6.10 13.61
N ARG A 155 -7.38 7.36 13.26
CA ARG A 155 -8.01 7.77 12.01
C ARG A 155 -6.97 8.51 11.18
N ILE A 156 -6.70 8.00 9.98
CA ILE A 156 -5.65 8.48 9.10
C ILE A 156 -6.29 8.97 7.82
N ILE A 157 -5.92 10.18 7.40
CA ILE A 157 -6.29 10.74 6.09
C ILE A 157 -5.08 10.58 5.17
N MET A 158 -5.28 9.86 4.07
CA MET A 158 -4.25 9.72 3.05
C MET A 158 -4.53 10.67 1.89
N LEU A 159 -3.54 11.50 1.57
CA LEU A 159 -3.55 12.44 0.46
C LEU A 159 -2.43 12.08 -0.51
N ASN A 160 -2.74 12.02 -1.80
CA ASN A 160 -1.77 11.72 -2.85
C ASN A 160 -2.08 12.57 -4.08
N TYR A 161 -1.11 13.39 -4.49
CA TYR A 161 -1.23 14.33 -5.61
C TYR A 161 -0.05 14.20 -6.56
N THR A 162 -0.29 14.57 -7.81
CA THR A 162 0.74 14.81 -8.83
C THR A 162 0.38 16.06 -9.63
N TYR A 163 1.30 16.53 -10.45
CA TYR A 163 1.12 17.67 -11.39
C TYR A 163 0.56 17.22 -12.72
#